data_32d4b7cc776f1da3609c7a4a1d7ec7fa
#
_entry.id   32d4b7cc776f1da3609c7a4a1d7ec7fa
#
_cell.length_a   1.000
_cell.length_b   1.000
_cell.length_c   1.000
_cell.angle_alpha   90.00
_cell.angle_beta   90.00
_cell.angle_gamma   90.00
#
_symmetry.space_group_name_H-M   'P 1'
#
loop_
_entity.id
_entity.type
_entity.pdbx_description
1 polymer ?
#
loop_
_entity_poly.entity_id
_entity_poly.type
_entity_poly.pdbx_seq_one_letter_code
_entity_poly.pdbx_strand_id
1 'polypeptide(L)'
;VLDIGVHWVGIAPALDTLESLGDTLRLAASITDQRGTALLGTSLTWTSENPKVATVDSSGVAVAQAPGSTFIVAHVGEKSARARLVVAPRMARLEIVDSAVSVGEGRKYRVAWRALDARGHAAPMVPVTWVSSDTAVIVVSDSGVVSGVGAGEADLTVMHAGVVATVHASVAAVPGRLLSLDGNAQSADAGTKLPTPVRVLLESRRGRPMAGISVHFVPERGGTADPAYATTNAEGIATSSWTLGPMPGRQRLSVTGAELDSATVLTAEAEPTAMNTRVTPVGYPWGGVAGAPVPLRVAVQLTDSAGRLLPGVPVTWVALDSGTITTAETRTDSLGESHASWLLSRRAGLQRARVRVGNGRNVPVAPVIAAATAGPPAVLLGGDGNAQRGIAGEPLRKPISVEVRDDAGNAVEGASVVASVLAGTLADSIAITDSLGVASFRWTLGSKAGRQQMVVRAATLPPLTATVLAAPGTPANIEFVSPPTSGTAGKLLPRPIRLVITDVHGNRVTERQVTLSATSGSLSPARAMPAPDGSVTAKWRLGTKKGVQVLTAEVRGTAVRAKTEVRVR
;
A
#
# COMPACT_ATOMS: atom_id res chain seq x y z
N VAL A 1 -43.82 8.46 -121.69
CA VAL A 1 -43.83 8.11 -120.26
C VAL A 1 -43.30 9.33 -119.53
N LEU A 2 -44.16 10.05 -118.84
CA LEU A 2 -43.73 11.15 -117.94
C LEU A 2 -42.95 10.52 -116.84
N ASP A 3 -41.64 10.86 -116.81
CA ASP A 3 -40.80 10.50 -115.62
C ASP A 3 -41.31 11.29 -114.40
N ILE A 4 -42.14 10.63 -113.60
CA ILE A 4 -42.66 11.24 -112.35
C ILE A 4 -41.60 11.04 -111.33
N GLY A 5 -40.53 11.88 -111.43
CA GLY A 5 -39.41 11.84 -110.51
C GLY A 5 -39.83 12.35 -109.14
N VAL A 6 -39.34 11.70 -108.08
CA VAL A 6 -39.51 12.16 -106.70
C VAL A 6 -38.86 13.54 -106.55
N HIS A 7 -39.68 14.55 -106.19
CA HIS A 7 -39.19 15.92 -105.99
C HIS A 7 -38.89 16.25 -104.55
N TRP A 8 -39.74 15.81 -103.65
CA TRP A 8 -39.60 16.08 -102.21
C TRP A 8 -39.97 14.86 -101.34
N VAL A 9 -39.24 14.66 -100.28
CA VAL A 9 -39.49 13.67 -99.22
C VAL A 9 -39.61 14.40 -97.91
N GLY A 10 -40.66 14.18 -97.17
CA GLY A 10 -40.90 14.71 -95.85
C GLY A 10 -41.11 13.59 -94.85
N ILE A 11 -40.82 13.85 -93.59
CA ILE A 11 -41.10 12.95 -92.47
C ILE A 11 -41.91 13.69 -91.41
N ALA A 12 -42.95 13.05 -90.89
CA ALA A 12 -43.73 13.52 -89.79
C ALA A 12 -43.84 12.46 -88.69
N PRO A 13 -43.61 12.84 -87.43
CA PRO A 13 -43.12 14.13 -86.96
C PRO A 13 -41.63 14.34 -87.31
N ALA A 14 -41.21 15.58 -87.60
CA ALA A 14 -39.82 15.93 -87.92
C ALA A 14 -38.91 15.93 -86.69
N LEU A 15 -39.49 16.05 -85.48
CA LEU A 15 -38.84 15.97 -84.15
C LEU A 15 -39.80 15.32 -83.19
N ASP A 16 -39.29 14.37 -82.41
CA ASP A 16 -40.03 13.81 -81.26
C ASP A 16 -39.06 13.30 -80.23
N THR A 17 -39.61 13.10 -78.99
CA THR A 17 -38.86 12.60 -77.84
C THR A 17 -39.54 11.35 -77.27
N LEU A 18 -38.79 10.25 -77.20
CA LEU A 18 -39.19 9.03 -76.53
C LEU A 18 -38.71 9.05 -75.10
N GLU A 19 -39.63 8.93 -74.14
CA GLU A 19 -39.37 9.11 -72.67
C GLU A 19 -39.07 7.79 -71.99
N SER A 20 -39.09 6.67 -72.68
CA SER A 20 -38.70 5.34 -72.17
C SER A 20 -37.88 4.57 -73.16
N LEU A 21 -36.95 3.74 -72.66
CA LEU A 21 -36.31 2.75 -73.50
C LEU A 21 -37.36 1.72 -73.98
N GLY A 22 -37.25 1.28 -75.26
CA GLY A 22 -38.27 0.42 -75.90
C GLY A 22 -39.54 1.14 -76.27
N ASP A 23 -39.67 2.45 -76.08
CA ASP A 23 -40.77 3.25 -76.65
C ASP A 23 -40.65 3.24 -78.14
N THR A 24 -41.82 3.31 -78.78
CA THR A 24 -41.95 3.29 -80.25
C THR A 24 -42.57 4.56 -80.77
N LEU A 25 -42.05 5.04 -81.90
CA LEU A 25 -42.61 6.16 -82.61
C LEU A 25 -42.85 5.72 -84.06
N ARG A 26 -44.05 5.86 -84.51
CA ARG A 26 -44.35 5.64 -85.91
C ARG A 26 -44.13 6.91 -86.74
N LEU A 27 -43.16 6.86 -87.61
CA LEU A 27 -42.86 7.93 -88.56
C LEU A 27 -43.59 7.69 -89.83
N ALA A 28 -44.14 8.73 -90.40
CA ALA A 28 -44.79 8.68 -91.71
C ALA A 28 -43.99 9.50 -92.73
N ALA A 29 -43.63 8.87 -93.86
CA ALA A 29 -43.00 9.60 -94.94
C ALA A 29 -44.06 10.10 -95.94
N SER A 30 -43.92 11.34 -96.34
CA SER A 30 -44.69 11.93 -97.44
C SER A 30 -43.76 12.15 -98.66
N ILE A 31 -44.12 11.59 -99.81
CA ILE A 31 -43.31 11.66 -101.03
C ILE A 31 -44.17 12.37 -102.07
N THR A 32 -43.65 13.42 -102.69
CA THR A 32 -44.38 14.19 -103.69
C THR A 32 -43.57 14.42 -104.95
N ASP A 33 -44.26 14.60 -106.09
CA ASP A 33 -43.70 15.04 -107.36
C ASP A 33 -43.48 16.56 -107.37
N GLN A 34 -43.00 17.12 -108.50
CA GLN A 34 -42.78 18.58 -108.64
C GLN A 34 -44.05 19.43 -108.58
N ARG A 35 -45.25 18.83 -108.67
CA ARG A 35 -46.55 19.50 -108.57
C ARG A 35 -47.17 19.39 -107.19
N GLY A 36 -46.44 18.74 -106.20
CA GLY A 36 -46.95 18.49 -104.89
C GLY A 36 -47.95 17.31 -104.77
N THR A 37 -48.08 16.49 -105.80
CA THR A 37 -48.96 15.32 -105.77
C THR A 37 -48.30 14.15 -105.09
N ALA A 38 -49.01 13.49 -104.12
CA ALA A 38 -48.50 12.35 -103.41
C ALA A 38 -48.21 11.15 -104.32
N LEU A 39 -46.99 10.63 -104.21
CA LEU A 39 -46.57 9.42 -104.96
C LEU A 39 -46.77 8.19 -104.07
N LEU A 40 -47.75 7.35 -104.39
CA LEU A 40 -48.04 6.10 -103.68
C LEU A 40 -47.28 4.92 -104.34
N GLY A 41 -46.82 3.97 -103.48
CA GLY A 41 -46.14 2.74 -103.92
C GLY A 41 -44.66 2.89 -104.31
N THR A 42 -44.03 4.03 -103.93
CA THR A 42 -42.60 4.27 -104.13
C THR A 42 -41.78 3.44 -103.14
N SER A 43 -40.68 2.86 -103.58
CA SER A 43 -39.79 2.11 -102.69
C SER A 43 -39.13 3.07 -101.64
N LEU A 44 -39.49 2.91 -100.39
CA LEU A 44 -39.02 3.70 -99.26
C LEU A 44 -38.17 2.82 -98.40
N THR A 45 -36.98 3.27 -98.03
CA THR A 45 -36.12 2.63 -97.01
C THR A 45 -35.90 3.56 -95.90
N TRP A 46 -35.98 3.00 -94.67
CA TRP A 46 -35.74 3.71 -93.40
C TRP A 46 -34.37 3.32 -92.83
N THR A 47 -33.62 4.27 -92.39
CA THR A 47 -32.34 4.04 -91.69
C THR A 47 -32.22 4.94 -90.47
N SER A 48 -31.53 4.47 -89.49
CA SER A 48 -31.12 5.29 -88.34
C SER A 48 -29.65 5.65 -88.50
N GLU A 49 -29.29 6.92 -88.32
CA GLU A 49 -27.89 7.36 -88.33
C GLU A 49 -27.12 6.83 -87.10
N ASN A 50 -27.83 6.54 -86.00
CA ASN A 50 -27.24 5.89 -84.84
C ASN A 50 -28.20 4.81 -84.28
N PRO A 51 -28.13 3.57 -84.78
CA PRO A 51 -28.99 2.47 -84.32
C PRO A 51 -28.79 2.12 -82.81
N LYS A 52 -27.69 2.53 -82.22
CA LYS A 52 -27.49 2.37 -80.74
C LYS A 52 -28.42 3.26 -79.92
N VAL A 53 -28.84 4.41 -80.48
CA VAL A 53 -29.80 5.32 -79.87
C VAL A 53 -31.23 4.94 -80.18
N ALA A 54 -31.54 4.72 -81.43
CA ALA A 54 -32.84 4.22 -81.83
C ALA A 54 -32.71 3.40 -83.15
N THR A 55 -33.41 2.30 -83.24
CA THR A 55 -33.57 1.52 -84.47
C THR A 55 -34.85 1.94 -85.20
N VAL A 56 -34.96 1.67 -86.51
CA VAL A 56 -36.20 1.85 -87.29
C VAL A 56 -36.41 0.62 -88.17
N ASP A 57 -37.64 0.17 -88.27
CA ASP A 57 -38.01 -0.94 -89.13
C ASP A 57 -38.44 -0.45 -90.52
N SER A 58 -38.70 -1.38 -91.43
CA SER A 58 -39.14 -1.09 -92.79
C SER A 58 -40.52 -0.41 -92.86
N SER A 59 -41.31 -0.43 -91.84
CA SER A 59 -42.61 0.23 -91.74
C SER A 59 -42.55 1.66 -91.16
N GLY A 60 -41.33 2.13 -90.80
CA GLY A 60 -41.10 3.45 -90.19
C GLY A 60 -41.39 3.51 -88.73
N VAL A 61 -41.43 2.37 -88.04
CA VAL A 61 -41.52 2.33 -86.56
C VAL A 61 -40.13 2.40 -86.00
N ALA A 62 -39.83 3.53 -85.32
CA ALA A 62 -38.61 3.72 -84.60
C ALA A 62 -38.75 3.21 -83.16
N VAL A 63 -37.71 2.55 -82.60
CA VAL A 63 -37.67 2.00 -81.21
C VAL A 63 -36.47 2.57 -80.47
N ALA A 64 -36.71 3.13 -79.29
CA ALA A 64 -35.69 3.66 -78.42
C ALA A 64 -34.79 2.55 -77.87
N GLN A 65 -33.46 2.67 -78.02
CA GLN A 65 -32.48 1.68 -77.59
C GLN A 65 -31.60 2.20 -76.40
N ALA A 66 -31.15 3.45 -76.51
CA ALA A 66 -30.32 4.07 -75.53
C ALA A 66 -30.50 5.59 -75.49
N PRO A 67 -30.23 6.26 -74.34
CA PRO A 67 -30.33 7.72 -74.25
C PRO A 67 -29.40 8.41 -75.27
N GLY A 68 -29.93 9.49 -75.92
CA GLY A 68 -29.18 10.24 -76.90
C GLY A 68 -30.10 10.86 -77.96
N SER A 69 -29.52 11.34 -79.05
CA SER A 69 -30.29 11.80 -80.20
C SER A 69 -29.74 11.18 -81.47
N THR A 70 -30.63 10.86 -82.40
CA THR A 70 -30.31 10.35 -83.75
C THR A 70 -31.20 10.96 -84.75
N PHE A 71 -30.83 10.86 -86.02
CA PHE A 71 -31.76 11.11 -87.17
C PHE A 71 -32.22 9.80 -87.71
N ILE A 72 -33.54 9.71 -87.89
CA ILE A 72 -34.16 8.66 -88.75
C ILE A 72 -34.30 9.25 -90.11
N VAL A 73 -33.81 8.53 -91.07
CA VAL A 73 -33.74 8.99 -92.47
C VAL A 73 -34.63 8.12 -93.34
N ALA A 74 -35.52 8.72 -94.14
CA ALA A 74 -36.29 8.10 -95.14
C ALA A 74 -35.61 8.37 -96.50
N HIS A 75 -35.23 7.30 -97.19
CA HIS A 75 -34.57 7.36 -98.51
C HIS A 75 -35.54 6.89 -99.61
N VAL A 76 -35.63 7.68 -100.67
CA VAL A 76 -36.37 7.36 -101.86
C VAL A 76 -35.49 7.75 -103.09
N GLY A 77 -34.85 6.76 -103.73
CA GLY A 77 -33.82 7.05 -104.74
C GLY A 77 -32.69 7.92 -104.14
N GLU A 78 -32.38 9.02 -104.85
CA GLU A 78 -31.34 9.97 -104.36
C GLU A 78 -31.87 11.02 -103.37
N LYS A 79 -33.17 11.04 -103.11
CA LYS A 79 -33.77 12.00 -102.14
C LYS A 79 -33.91 11.40 -100.77
N SER A 80 -33.72 12.24 -99.75
CA SER A 80 -33.92 11.82 -98.38
C SER A 80 -34.54 12.94 -97.57
N ALA A 81 -35.21 12.54 -96.46
CA ALA A 81 -35.67 13.42 -95.39
C ALA A 81 -35.18 12.88 -94.08
N ARG A 82 -35.07 13.77 -93.12
CA ARG A 82 -34.57 13.45 -91.78
C ARG A 82 -35.58 13.87 -90.74
N ALA A 83 -35.81 13.00 -89.77
CA ALA A 83 -36.53 13.31 -88.54
C ALA A 83 -35.58 13.16 -87.36
N ARG A 84 -35.48 14.15 -86.48
CA ARG A 84 -34.70 14.07 -85.25
C ARG A 84 -35.48 13.31 -84.20
N LEU A 85 -34.90 12.24 -83.70
CA LEU A 85 -35.47 11.48 -82.63
C LEU A 85 -34.56 11.65 -81.41
N VAL A 86 -35.11 12.09 -80.26
CA VAL A 86 -34.45 12.20 -79.02
C VAL A 86 -34.95 11.06 -78.12
N VAL A 87 -34.04 10.30 -77.57
CA VAL A 87 -34.32 9.30 -76.50
C VAL A 87 -33.84 9.88 -75.20
N ALA A 88 -34.78 10.31 -74.39
CA ALA A 88 -34.52 10.93 -73.11
C ALA A 88 -35.36 10.26 -71.97
N PRO A 89 -34.95 9.08 -71.54
CA PRO A 89 -35.71 8.37 -70.50
C PRO A 89 -36.04 9.28 -69.35
N ARG A 90 -37.29 9.34 -68.98
CA ARG A 90 -37.80 10.14 -67.89
C ARG A 90 -38.22 9.23 -66.71
N MET A 91 -37.85 9.59 -65.49
CA MET A 91 -38.24 8.84 -64.29
C MET A 91 -39.79 8.86 -64.16
N ALA A 92 -40.39 7.68 -64.16
CA ALA A 92 -41.81 7.44 -63.96
C ALA A 92 -42.09 6.66 -62.65
N ARG A 93 -41.08 5.95 -62.14
CA ARG A 93 -41.19 5.13 -60.94
C ARG A 93 -39.89 5.15 -60.14
N LEU A 94 -39.97 5.19 -58.81
CA LEU A 94 -38.92 4.90 -57.90
C LEU A 94 -39.04 3.46 -57.41
N GLU A 95 -37.93 2.75 -57.31
CA GLU A 95 -37.90 1.39 -56.81
C GLU A 95 -36.79 1.29 -55.74
N ILE A 96 -37.16 0.81 -54.55
CA ILE A 96 -36.19 0.43 -53.50
C ILE A 96 -35.85 -1.03 -53.77
N VAL A 97 -34.57 -1.31 -53.91
CA VAL A 97 -34.07 -2.66 -54.26
C VAL A 97 -34.13 -3.58 -53.04
N ASP A 98 -33.86 -3.03 -51.88
CA ASP A 98 -33.95 -3.76 -50.61
C ASP A 98 -35.41 -4.09 -50.30
N SER A 99 -35.72 -5.35 -50.07
CA SER A 99 -37.10 -5.78 -49.69
C SER A 99 -37.45 -5.41 -48.26
N ALA A 100 -36.46 -5.26 -47.39
CA ALA A 100 -36.53 -4.75 -46.03
C ALA A 100 -35.15 -4.23 -45.62
N VAL A 101 -35.11 -3.28 -44.67
CA VAL A 101 -33.91 -2.70 -44.13
C VAL A 101 -33.81 -3.10 -42.65
N SER A 102 -32.72 -3.79 -42.26
CA SER A 102 -32.44 -4.09 -40.85
C SER A 102 -31.09 -3.49 -40.45
N VAL A 103 -31.07 -2.69 -39.40
CA VAL A 103 -29.88 -2.01 -38.94
C VAL A 103 -29.82 -2.03 -37.40
N GLY A 104 -28.61 -2.13 -36.80
CA GLY A 104 -28.45 -2.02 -35.35
C GLY A 104 -28.43 -0.57 -34.89
N GLU A 105 -28.77 -0.33 -33.61
CA GLU A 105 -28.60 0.98 -32.95
C GLU A 105 -27.18 1.53 -33.15
N GLY A 106 -27.09 2.79 -33.61
CA GLY A 106 -25.81 3.46 -33.88
C GLY A 106 -25.07 2.99 -35.12
N ARG A 107 -25.62 2.03 -35.88
CA ARG A 107 -25.05 1.56 -37.14
C ARG A 107 -25.66 2.33 -38.32
N LYS A 108 -24.95 2.33 -39.44
CA LYS A 108 -25.38 2.97 -40.68
C LYS A 108 -25.49 1.92 -41.79
N TYR A 109 -26.45 2.13 -42.65
CA TYR A 109 -26.66 1.31 -43.86
C TYR A 109 -27.05 2.22 -45.02
N ARG A 110 -26.66 1.90 -46.24
CA ARG A 110 -27.10 2.63 -47.46
C ARG A 110 -28.18 1.82 -48.14
N VAL A 111 -29.40 2.37 -48.18
CA VAL A 111 -30.53 1.76 -48.89
C VAL A 111 -30.29 1.84 -50.38
N ALA A 112 -30.39 0.71 -51.05
CA ALA A 112 -30.26 0.62 -52.53
C ALA A 112 -31.58 0.99 -53.18
N TRP A 113 -31.56 1.95 -54.09
CA TRP A 113 -32.71 2.39 -54.83
C TRP A 113 -32.34 2.76 -56.27
N ARG A 114 -33.32 2.81 -57.18
CA ARG A 114 -33.15 3.21 -58.60
C ARG A 114 -34.37 3.95 -59.13
N ALA A 115 -34.12 4.83 -60.11
CA ALA A 115 -35.15 5.48 -60.87
C ALA A 115 -35.41 4.64 -62.13
N LEU A 116 -36.69 4.41 -62.44
CA LEU A 116 -37.09 3.64 -63.60
C LEU A 116 -38.00 4.50 -64.50
N ASP A 117 -37.91 4.30 -65.81
CA ASP A 117 -38.85 4.86 -66.80
C ASP A 117 -40.22 4.14 -66.74
N ALA A 118 -41.18 4.56 -67.57
CA ALA A 118 -42.52 3.98 -67.62
C ALA A 118 -42.54 2.50 -68.01
N ARG A 119 -41.50 2.01 -68.64
CA ARG A 119 -41.36 0.59 -69.08
C ARG A 119 -40.50 -0.24 -68.11
N GLY A 120 -39.96 0.41 -67.04
CA GLY A 120 -39.16 -0.31 -66.07
C GLY A 120 -37.66 -0.38 -66.36
N HIS A 121 -37.19 0.33 -67.39
CA HIS A 121 -35.74 0.45 -67.57
C HIS A 121 -35.15 1.56 -66.72
N ALA A 122 -33.82 1.48 -66.51
CA ALA A 122 -33.12 2.48 -65.73
C ALA A 122 -33.26 3.89 -66.35
N ALA A 123 -33.77 4.82 -65.53
CA ALA A 123 -33.86 6.23 -65.90
C ALA A 123 -32.69 6.99 -65.23
N PRO A 124 -32.34 8.21 -65.69
CA PRO A 124 -31.38 9.07 -65.04
C PRO A 124 -31.73 9.29 -63.59
N MET A 125 -30.67 9.34 -62.72
CA MET A 125 -30.83 9.66 -61.27
C MET A 125 -31.36 11.09 -61.11
N VAL A 126 -32.37 11.24 -60.31
CA VAL A 126 -33.00 12.52 -59.97
C VAL A 126 -32.77 12.84 -58.50
N PRO A 127 -32.77 14.10 -58.09
CA PRO A 127 -32.76 14.47 -56.69
C PRO A 127 -34.01 13.91 -56.01
N VAL A 128 -33.82 13.17 -54.91
CA VAL A 128 -34.92 12.58 -54.15
C VAL A 128 -34.90 13.10 -52.71
N THR A 129 -36.04 13.08 -52.07
CA THR A 129 -36.18 13.32 -50.66
C THR A 129 -36.52 12.02 -49.95
N TRP A 130 -35.82 11.74 -48.86
CA TRP A 130 -36.11 10.61 -48.00
C TRP A 130 -36.79 11.06 -46.72
N VAL A 131 -37.76 10.30 -46.25
CA VAL A 131 -38.47 10.52 -45.02
C VAL A 131 -38.58 9.22 -44.25
N SER A 132 -38.39 9.28 -42.94
CA SER A 132 -38.70 8.20 -42.01
C SER A 132 -40.03 8.49 -41.32
N SER A 133 -40.86 7.46 -41.14
CA SER A 133 -42.13 7.58 -40.38
C SER A 133 -41.90 7.79 -38.90
N ASP A 134 -40.71 7.35 -38.37
CA ASP A 134 -40.29 7.56 -36.98
C ASP A 134 -38.78 7.83 -36.90
N THR A 135 -38.42 9.08 -36.69
CA THR A 135 -37.03 9.52 -36.54
C THR A 135 -36.43 9.15 -35.18
N ALA A 136 -37.23 8.72 -34.20
CA ALA A 136 -36.74 8.18 -32.93
C ALA A 136 -36.26 6.72 -33.10
N VAL A 137 -36.70 6.03 -34.15
CA VAL A 137 -36.26 4.69 -34.53
C VAL A 137 -35.12 4.76 -35.50
N ILE A 138 -35.29 5.47 -36.63
CA ILE A 138 -34.34 5.51 -37.75
C ILE A 138 -34.37 6.87 -38.45
N VAL A 139 -33.23 7.42 -38.73
CA VAL A 139 -33.10 8.63 -39.56
C VAL A 139 -32.48 8.28 -40.88
N VAL A 140 -32.87 8.98 -41.94
CA VAL A 140 -32.36 8.79 -43.28
C VAL A 140 -31.90 10.14 -43.87
N SER A 141 -30.79 10.13 -44.58
CA SER A 141 -30.27 11.29 -45.33
C SER A 141 -30.77 11.31 -46.76
N ASP A 142 -30.70 12.45 -47.46
CA ASP A 142 -31.06 12.59 -48.85
C ASP A 142 -30.27 11.67 -49.82
N SER A 143 -29.12 11.18 -49.37
CA SER A 143 -28.32 10.20 -50.09
C SER A 143 -28.76 8.74 -49.87
N GLY A 144 -29.84 8.51 -49.09
CA GLY A 144 -30.35 7.18 -48.75
C GLY A 144 -29.51 6.44 -47.69
N VAL A 145 -28.64 7.16 -46.95
CA VAL A 145 -27.92 6.56 -45.80
C VAL A 145 -28.80 6.65 -44.58
N VAL A 146 -29.15 5.49 -44.05
CA VAL A 146 -29.92 5.36 -42.82
C VAL A 146 -29.00 5.18 -41.61
N SER A 147 -29.42 5.65 -40.44
CA SER A 147 -28.77 5.44 -39.16
C SER A 147 -29.80 4.98 -38.13
N GLY A 148 -29.56 3.81 -37.52
CA GLY A 148 -30.41 3.31 -36.44
C GLY A 148 -30.27 4.20 -35.19
N VAL A 149 -31.38 4.73 -34.70
CA VAL A 149 -31.45 5.65 -33.55
C VAL A 149 -31.90 4.91 -32.30
N GLY A 150 -32.97 4.17 -32.38
CA GLY A 150 -33.51 3.40 -31.26
C GLY A 150 -34.20 2.14 -31.77
N ALA A 151 -34.21 1.08 -30.97
CA ALA A 151 -34.87 -0.16 -31.36
C ALA A 151 -36.35 0.05 -31.65
N GLY A 152 -36.83 -0.54 -32.73
CA GLY A 152 -38.20 -0.40 -33.20
C GLY A 152 -38.32 -0.61 -34.68
N GLU A 153 -39.48 -0.26 -35.24
CA GLU A 153 -39.82 -0.38 -36.67
C GLU A 153 -40.28 0.98 -37.21
N ALA A 154 -39.94 1.27 -38.43
CA ALA A 154 -40.35 2.48 -39.13
C ALA A 154 -40.37 2.23 -40.64
N ASP A 155 -41.16 3.00 -41.36
CA ASP A 155 -41.17 2.99 -42.84
C ASP A 155 -40.27 4.10 -43.38
N LEU A 156 -39.47 3.76 -44.37
CA LEU A 156 -38.62 4.70 -45.11
C LEU A 156 -39.25 4.96 -46.43
N THR A 157 -39.56 6.20 -46.74
CA THR A 157 -40.16 6.62 -48.01
C THR A 157 -39.21 7.52 -48.77
N VAL A 158 -38.95 7.14 -50.05
CA VAL A 158 -38.25 7.99 -50.99
C VAL A 158 -39.24 8.62 -51.94
N MET A 159 -39.08 9.90 -52.25
CA MET A 159 -40.02 10.63 -53.09
C MET A 159 -39.34 11.62 -54.05
N HIS A 160 -39.96 11.79 -55.24
CA HIS A 160 -39.62 12.82 -56.20
C HIS A 160 -40.84 13.15 -57.06
N ALA A 161 -41.23 14.45 -57.20
CA ALA A 161 -42.29 14.95 -58.00
C ALA A 161 -43.63 14.15 -57.89
N GLY A 162 -43.99 13.73 -56.67
CA GLY A 162 -45.21 12.97 -56.40
C GLY A 162 -45.09 11.44 -56.62
N VAL A 163 -43.97 10.95 -57.09
CA VAL A 163 -43.69 9.51 -57.18
C VAL A 163 -43.05 9.08 -55.86
N VAL A 164 -43.54 8.00 -55.24
CA VAL A 164 -43.10 7.50 -53.95
C VAL A 164 -42.79 6.01 -54.01
N ALA A 165 -41.82 5.58 -53.19
CA ALA A 165 -41.57 4.18 -52.87
C ALA A 165 -41.26 4.06 -51.37
N THR A 166 -41.75 2.98 -50.76
CA THR A 166 -41.58 2.77 -49.29
C THR A 166 -41.01 1.39 -49.04
N VAL A 167 -40.16 1.31 -48.04
CA VAL A 167 -39.60 0.06 -47.51
C VAL A 167 -39.73 0.02 -46.02
N HIS A 168 -40.06 -1.14 -45.47
CA HIS A 168 -40.10 -1.37 -44.05
C HIS A 168 -38.68 -1.50 -43.49
N ALA A 169 -38.40 -0.79 -42.39
CA ALA A 169 -37.12 -0.79 -41.72
C ALA A 169 -37.27 -1.17 -40.25
N SER A 170 -36.36 -2.01 -39.74
CA SER A 170 -36.26 -2.40 -38.33
C SER A 170 -34.91 -2.00 -37.77
N VAL A 171 -34.92 -1.52 -36.55
CA VAL A 171 -33.69 -1.25 -35.77
C VAL A 171 -33.64 -2.20 -34.58
N ALA A 172 -32.62 -3.05 -34.56
CA ALA A 172 -32.37 -3.92 -33.44
C ALA A 172 -31.56 -3.19 -32.36
N ALA A 173 -31.90 -3.39 -31.08
CA ALA A 173 -31.07 -2.95 -29.98
C ALA A 173 -29.69 -3.64 -30.06
N VAL A 174 -28.62 -2.88 -29.92
CA VAL A 174 -27.24 -3.40 -29.89
C VAL A 174 -26.70 -3.28 -28.49
N PRO A 175 -26.13 -4.35 -27.90
CA PRO A 175 -25.49 -4.29 -26.61
C PRO A 175 -24.45 -3.16 -26.55
N GLY A 176 -24.52 -2.34 -25.49
CA GLY A 176 -23.68 -1.17 -25.32
C GLY A 176 -22.72 -1.30 -24.16
N ARG A 177 -23.23 -1.66 -22.99
CA ARG A 177 -22.43 -1.78 -21.77
C ARG A 177 -23.10 -2.65 -20.71
N LEU A 178 -22.26 -3.22 -19.83
CA LEU A 178 -22.66 -3.85 -18.59
C LEU A 178 -22.35 -2.92 -17.41
N LEU A 179 -23.32 -2.69 -16.57
CA LEU A 179 -23.19 -1.91 -15.33
C LEU A 179 -23.28 -2.86 -14.14
N SER A 180 -22.41 -2.69 -13.15
CA SER A 180 -22.55 -3.38 -11.86
C SER A 180 -23.64 -2.70 -11.06
N LEU A 181 -24.65 -3.46 -10.67
CA LEU A 181 -25.72 -2.98 -9.78
C LEU A 181 -25.44 -3.33 -8.34
N ASP A 182 -24.96 -4.59 -8.10
CA ASP A 182 -24.83 -5.14 -6.76
C ASP A 182 -23.73 -6.21 -6.73
N GLY A 183 -23.27 -6.55 -5.52
CA GLY A 183 -22.32 -7.63 -5.33
C GLY A 183 -20.86 -7.33 -5.65
N ASN A 184 -20.51 -6.07 -5.98
CA ASN A 184 -19.12 -5.64 -6.18
C ASN A 184 -18.46 -5.26 -4.85
N ALA A 185 -17.13 -5.38 -4.75
CA ALA A 185 -16.29 -4.99 -3.61
C ALA A 185 -16.67 -5.65 -2.28
N GLN A 186 -17.21 -6.85 -2.31
CA GLN A 186 -17.50 -7.66 -1.13
C GLN A 186 -16.22 -8.30 -0.57
N SER A 187 -16.32 -8.78 0.68
CA SER A 187 -15.29 -9.57 1.34
C SER A 187 -15.90 -10.83 1.93
N ALA A 188 -15.19 -11.95 1.78
CA ALA A 188 -15.55 -13.24 2.40
C ALA A 188 -14.29 -14.10 2.53
N ASP A 189 -14.35 -15.16 3.35
CA ASP A 189 -13.26 -16.11 3.49
C ASP A 189 -12.90 -16.75 2.13
N ALA A 190 -11.62 -16.92 1.87
CA ALA A 190 -11.14 -17.56 0.65
C ALA A 190 -11.74 -18.96 0.49
N GLY A 191 -12.24 -19.27 -0.71
CA GLY A 191 -12.92 -20.52 -1.01
C GLY A 191 -14.39 -20.54 -0.64
N THR A 192 -14.99 -19.45 -0.16
CA THR A 192 -16.40 -19.38 0.21
C THR A 192 -17.23 -18.53 -0.75
N LYS A 193 -18.54 -18.76 -0.73
CA LYS A 193 -19.51 -17.99 -1.51
C LYS A 193 -19.69 -16.60 -0.92
N LEU A 194 -19.73 -15.58 -1.79
CA LEU A 194 -20.04 -14.22 -1.37
C LEU A 194 -21.46 -14.11 -0.82
N PRO A 195 -21.68 -13.27 0.18
CA PRO A 195 -22.98 -13.13 0.84
C PRO A 195 -24.06 -12.54 -0.07
N THR A 196 -23.70 -11.63 -0.97
CA THR A 196 -24.63 -11.01 -1.91
C THR A 196 -24.31 -11.48 -3.33
N PRO A 197 -25.31 -12.00 -4.09
CA PRO A 197 -25.11 -12.34 -5.50
C PRO A 197 -24.69 -11.14 -6.31
N VAL A 198 -23.88 -11.38 -7.31
CA VAL A 198 -23.48 -10.35 -8.29
C VAL A 198 -24.64 -10.08 -9.24
N ARG A 199 -24.99 -8.83 -9.42
CA ARG A 199 -26.04 -8.38 -10.35
C ARG A 199 -25.48 -7.37 -11.31
N VAL A 200 -25.70 -7.59 -12.59
CA VAL A 200 -25.28 -6.67 -13.66
C VAL A 200 -26.47 -6.31 -14.53
N LEU A 201 -26.52 -5.07 -14.97
CA LEU A 201 -27.51 -4.54 -15.91
C LEU A 201 -26.84 -4.44 -17.28
N LEU A 202 -27.40 -5.09 -18.27
CA LEU A 202 -27.03 -4.93 -19.66
C LEU A 202 -27.91 -3.85 -20.31
N GLU A 203 -27.28 -2.81 -20.78
CA GLU A 203 -27.91 -1.74 -21.54
C GLU A 203 -27.50 -1.76 -23.01
N SER A 204 -28.43 -1.38 -23.87
CA SER A 204 -28.13 -1.08 -25.29
C SER A 204 -27.22 0.16 -25.39
N ARG A 205 -26.73 0.46 -26.59
CA ARG A 205 -25.93 1.67 -26.87
C ARG A 205 -26.68 2.97 -26.53
N ARG A 206 -28.01 2.91 -26.39
CA ARG A 206 -28.89 4.03 -26.02
C ARG A 206 -29.30 4.02 -24.53
N GLY A 207 -28.72 3.13 -23.72
CA GLY A 207 -29.01 3.04 -22.29
C GLY A 207 -30.35 2.39 -21.97
N ARG A 208 -30.96 1.61 -22.89
CA ARG A 208 -32.17 0.85 -22.60
C ARG A 208 -31.81 -0.54 -22.09
N PRO A 209 -32.50 -1.04 -21.05
CA PRO A 209 -32.31 -2.42 -20.59
C PRO A 209 -32.55 -3.44 -21.70
N MET A 210 -31.71 -4.47 -21.75
CA MET A 210 -31.81 -5.53 -22.77
C MET A 210 -32.11 -6.87 -22.12
N ALA A 211 -33.30 -7.39 -22.37
CA ALA A 211 -33.74 -8.70 -21.92
C ALA A 211 -33.31 -9.83 -22.89
N GLY A 212 -33.23 -11.05 -22.38
CA GLY A 212 -33.00 -12.25 -23.18
C GLY A 212 -31.58 -12.45 -23.70
N ILE A 213 -30.61 -11.66 -23.24
CA ILE A 213 -29.21 -11.74 -23.65
C ILE A 213 -28.40 -12.56 -22.64
N SER A 214 -27.59 -13.49 -23.16
CA SER A 214 -26.69 -14.28 -22.32
C SER A 214 -25.48 -13.48 -21.88
N VAL A 215 -25.22 -13.48 -20.56
CA VAL A 215 -24.07 -12.83 -19.90
C VAL A 215 -23.22 -13.94 -19.28
N HIS A 216 -21.91 -13.89 -19.49
CA HIS A 216 -20.94 -14.85 -19.01
C HIS A 216 -20.13 -14.27 -17.85
N PHE A 217 -20.09 -14.98 -16.73
CA PHE A 217 -19.37 -14.64 -15.50
C PHE A 217 -18.14 -15.54 -15.37
N VAL A 218 -16.95 -14.95 -15.45
CA VAL A 218 -15.65 -15.63 -15.45
C VAL A 218 -14.83 -15.21 -14.24
N PRO A 219 -14.86 -15.97 -13.13
CA PRO A 219 -14.01 -15.72 -11.98
C PRO A 219 -12.56 -16.08 -12.27
N GLU A 220 -11.65 -15.30 -11.72
CA GLU A 220 -10.22 -15.61 -11.72
C GLU A 220 -9.84 -16.48 -10.48
N ARG A 221 -8.56 -16.92 -10.44
CA ARG A 221 -7.92 -17.61 -9.31
C ARG A 221 -8.67 -18.85 -8.77
N GLY A 222 -9.33 -19.59 -9.64
CA GLY A 222 -10.02 -20.83 -9.26
C GLY A 222 -11.35 -20.63 -8.52
N GLY A 223 -11.92 -19.42 -8.58
CA GLY A 223 -13.30 -19.18 -8.15
C GLY A 223 -14.32 -19.78 -9.10
N THR A 224 -15.59 -19.80 -8.70
CA THR A 224 -16.71 -20.27 -9.52
C THR A 224 -17.87 -19.29 -9.50
N ALA A 225 -18.60 -19.25 -10.63
CA ALA A 225 -19.84 -18.47 -10.76
C ALA A 225 -20.99 -19.44 -11.01
N ASP A 226 -22.09 -19.27 -10.30
CA ASP A 226 -23.27 -20.12 -10.45
C ASP A 226 -24.57 -19.28 -10.53
N PRO A 227 -25.23 -19.27 -11.71
CA PRO A 227 -24.79 -19.85 -12.98
C PRO A 227 -23.61 -19.07 -13.59
N ALA A 228 -22.73 -19.78 -14.36
CA ALA A 228 -21.65 -19.13 -15.12
C ALA A 228 -22.19 -18.34 -16.32
N TYR A 229 -23.33 -18.75 -16.87
CA TYR A 229 -24.07 -18.04 -17.91
C TYR A 229 -25.46 -17.73 -17.39
N ALA A 230 -25.82 -16.47 -17.34
CA ALA A 230 -27.16 -16.03 -16.97
C ALA A 230 -27.78 -15.19 -18.08
N THR A 231 -29.06 -15.46 -18.36
CA THR A 231 -29.83 -14.65 -19.32
C THR A 231 -30.43 -13.44 -18.60
N THR A 232 -30.36 -12.27 -19.23
CA THR A 232 -30.95 -11.06 -18.67
C THR A 232 -32.49 -11.15 -18.63
N ASN A 233 -33.07 -10.73 -17.51
CA ASN A 233 -34.52 -10.66 -17.31
C ASN A 233 -35.15 -9.43 -18.04
N ALA A 234 -36.44 -9.19 -17.84
CA ALA A 234 -37.17 -8.09 -18.48
C ALA A 234 -36.57 -6.70 -18.17
N GLU A 235 -35.96 -6.54 -16.99
CA GLU A 235 -35.27 -5.33 -16.57
C GLU A 235 -33.80 -5.28 -17.06
N GLY A 236 -33.37 -6.21 -17.92
CA GLY A 236 -32.01 -6.29 -18.43
C GLY A 236 -30.97 -6.81 -17.43
N ILE A 237 -31.39 -7.41 -16.30
CA ILE A 237 -30.52 -7.81 -15.21
C ILE A 237 -30.15 -9.29 -15.31
N ALA A 238 -28.87 -9.58 -15.27
CA ALA A 238 -28.32 -10.92 -15.07
C ALA A 238 -27.73 -11.04 -13.66
N THR A 239 -27.93 -12.21 -13.03
CA THR A 239 -27.52 -12.46 -11.64
C THR A 239 -26.73 -13.77 -11.59
N SER A 240 -25.61 -13.77 -10.83
CA SER A 240 -24.84 -14.97 -10.54
C SER A 240 -24.30 -14.93 -9.10
N SER A 241 -24.18 -16.10 -8.47
CA SER A 241 -23.50 -16.25 -7.19
C SER A 241 -22.02 -16.49 -7.43
N TRP A 242 -21.17 -15.68 -6.82
CA TRP A 242 -19.72 -15.83 -6.94
C TRP A 242 -19.15 -16.51 -5.70
N THR A 243 -18.50 -17.67 -5.90
CA THR A 243 -17.67 -18.35 -4.90
C THR A 243 -16.21 -17.96 -5.17
N LEU A 244 -15.55 -17.43 -4.15
CA LEU A 244 -14.14 -17.03 -4.26
C LEU A 244 -13.24 -18.25 -4.43
N GLY A 245 -12.14 -18.07 -5.13
CA GLY A 245 -11.09 -19.09 -5.19
C GLY A 245 -10.36 -19.25 -3.85
N PRO A 246 -9.60 -20.34 -3.67
CA PRO A 246 -8.98 -20.70 -2.39
C PRO A 246 -7.81 -19.77 -1.98
N MET A 247 -7.31 -18.93 -2.88
CA MET A 247 -6.18 -18.05 -2.60
C MET A 247 -6.66 -16.73 -2.01
N PRO A 248 -6.15 -16.33 -0.83
CA PRO A 248 -6.41 -15.01 -0.26
C PRO A 248 -5.95 -13.85 -1.15
N GLY A 249 -6.54 -12.68 -0.89
CA GLY A 249 -6.26 -11.43 -1.58
C GLY A 249 -7.33 -11.06 -2.60
N ARG A 250 -7.06 -9.99 -3.35
CA ARG A 250 -8.02 -9.44 -4.31
C ARG A 250 -8.27 -10.41 -5.46
N GLN A 251 -9.52 -10.73 -5.69
CA GLN A 251 -9.99 -11.57 -6.79
C GLN A 251 -10.86 -10.77 -7.75
N ARG A 252 -10.91 -11.22 -8.98
CA ARG A 252 -11.66 -10.55 -10.04
C ARG A 252 -12.68 -11.50 -10.65
N LEU A 253 -13.81 -10.92 -11.02
CA LEU A 253 -14.84 -11.54 -11.81
C LEU A 253 -15.00 -10.72 -13.09
N SER A 254 -14.64 -11.30 -14.23
CA SER A 254 -14.86 -10.70 -15.53
C SER A 254 -16.25 -11.05 -16.02
N VAL A 255 -17.04 -10.05 -16.39
CA VAL A 255 -18.40 -10.23 -16.89
C VAL A 255 -18.46 -9.75 -18.33
N THR A 256 -18.85 -10.64 -19.24
CA THR A 256 -18.93 -10.37 -20.69
C THR A 256 -20.33 -10.69 -21.22
N GLY A 257 -20.71 -10.06 -22.29
CA GLY A 257 -21.93 -10.36 -23.05
C GLY A 257 -21.61 -10.42 -24.53
N ALA A 258 -22.47 -11.06 -25.32
CA ALA A 258 -22.32 -11.08 -26.77
C ALA A 258 -22.28 -9.65 -27.33
N GLU A 259 -21.41 -9.40 -28.32
CA GLU A 259 -21.24 -8.11 -29.01
C GLU A 259 -20.78 -6.91 -28.15
N LEU A 260 -20.33 -7.15 -26.91
CA LEU A 260 -19.70 -6.10 -26.10
C LEU A 260 -18.21 -5.97 -26.43
N ASP A 261 -17.76 -4.73 -26.63
CA ASP A 261 -16.36 -4.42 -26.96
C ASP A 261 -15.42 -4.59 -25.73
N SER A 262 -15.98 -4.65 -24.53
CA SER A 262 -15.21 -4.74 -23.28
C SER A 262 -15.95 -5.50 -22.18
N ALA A 263 -15.17 -6.19 -21.34
CA ALA A 263 -15.69 -6.83 -20.14
C ALA A 263 -15.86 -5.82 -19.00
N THR A 264 -16.90 -6.02 -18.20
CA THR A 264 -17.03 -5.36 -16.88
C THR A 264 -16.34 -6.20 -15.83
N VAL A 265 -15.43 -5.60 -15.06
CA VAL A 265 -14.66 -6.30 -14.03
C VAL A 265 -15.17 -5.91 -12.65
N LEU A 266 -15.64 -6.89 -11.90
CA LEU A 266 -15.96 -6.77 -10.49
C LEU A 266 -14.81 -7.32 -9.65
N THR A 267 -14.72 -6.88 -8.42
CA THR A 267 -13.67 -7.32 -7.49
C THR A 267 -14.26 -7.75 -6.17
N ALA A 268 -13.60 -8.68 -5.50
CA ALA A 268 -13.89 -9.06 -4.13
C ALA A 268 -12.58 -9.35 -3.39
N GLU A 269 -12.59 -9.21 -2.08
CA GLU A 269 -11.46 -9.55 -1.22
C GLU A 269 -11.68 -10.94 -0.63
N ALA A 270 -10.82 -11.88 -0.99
CA ALA A 270 -10.77 -13.20 -0.38
C ALA A 270 -9.93 -13.11 0.89
N GLU A 271 -10.58 -13.24 2.05
CA GLU A 271 -9.90 -13.12 3.34
C GLU A 271 -9.06 -14.37 3.64
N PRO A 272 -7.85 -14.21 4.15
CA PRO A 272 -7.06 -15.32 4.62
C PRO A 272 -7.71 -15.92 5.86
N THR A 273 -7.65 -17.25 5.99
CA THR A 273 -8.09 -17.97 7.18
C THR A 273 -6.91 -18.55 7.94
N ALA A 274 -7.07 -18.78 9.25
CA ALA A 274 -6.02 -19.39 10.07
C ALA A 274 -5.60 -20.79 9.58
N MET A 275 -6.48 -21.48 8.86
CA MET A 275 -6.22 -22.81 8.31
C MET A 275 -5.40 -22.80 7.03
N ASN A 276 -5.48 -21.75 6.24
CA ASN A 276 -4.87 -21.68 4.92
C ASN A 276 -3.75 -20.63 4.79
N THR A 277 -3.33 -19.99 5.89
CA THR A 277 -2.31 -18.94 5.86
C THR A 277 -1.26 -19.16 6.95
N ARG A 278 0.01 -19.18 6.55
CA ARG A 278 1.15 -19.20 7.45
C ARG A 278 1.79 -17.80 7.46
N VAL A 279 2.13 -17.33 8.68
CA VAL A 279 2.82 -16.05 8.91
C VAL A 279 4.21 -16.34 9.43
N THR A 280 5.25 -15.92 8.72
CA THR A 280 6.65 -16.15 9.08
C THR A 280 7.37 -14.81 9.21
N PRO A 281 8.01 -14.48 10.36
CA PRO A 281 8.84 -13.29 10.48
C PRO A 281 10.06 -13.34 9.55
N VAL A 282 10.37 -12.20 8.90
CA VAL A 282 11.52 -12.06 8.00
C VAL A 282 12.55 -11.13 8.65
N GLY A 283 13.83 -11.50 8.57
CA GLY A 283 14.92 -10.71 9.19
C GLY A 283 14.95 -10.76 10.71
N TYR A 284 14.31 -11.75 11.31
CA TYR A 284 14.32 -12.00 12.74
C TYR A 284 15.68 -12.60 13.20
N PRO A 285 16.21 -12.28 14.41
CA PRO A 285 15.59 -11.49 15.48
C PRO A 285 15.66 -9.98 15.26
N TRP A 286 14.59 -9.27 15.65
CA TRP A 286 14.53 -7.82 15.61
C TRP A 286 14.96 -7.23 16.93
N GLY A 287 15.62 -6.07 16.89
CA GLY A 287 16.03 -5.37 18.08
C GLY A 287 16.47 -3.94 17.78
N GLY A 288 16.65 -3.17 18.85
CA GLY A 288 17.06 -1.78 18.77
C GLY A 288 17.16 -1.14 20.12
N VAL A 289 17.43 0.15 20.16
CA VAL A 289 17.47 0.92 21.39
C VAL A 289 16.05 1.27 21.85
N ALA A 290 15.77 1.14 23.12
CA ALA A 290 14.49 1.54 23.71
C ALA A 290 14.20 3.02 23.42
N GLY A 291 12.97 3.31 22.98
CA GLY A 291 12.59 4.66 22.55
C GLY A 291 13.03 5.06 21.15
N ALA A 292 13.72 4.18 20.42
CA ALA A 292 14.14 4.40 19.04
C ALA A 292 13.43 3.44 18.08
N PRO A 293 13.34 3.76 16.78
CA PRO A 293 12.84 2.81 15.79
C PRO A 293 13.80 1.62 15.65
N VAL A 294 13.22 0.45 15.37
CA VAL A 294 14.01 -0.71 14.94
C VAL A 294 14.78 -0.30 13.68
N PRO A 295 16.10 -0.51 13.60
CA PRO A 295 16.95 0.01 12.52
C PRO A 295 16.52 -0.44 11.12
N LEU A 296 16.00 -1.66 11.01
CA LEU A 296 15.44 -2.21 9.78
C LEU A 296 13.91 -2.30 9.92
N ARG A 297 13.19 -2.19 8.80
CA ARG A 297 11.75 -2.45 8.80
C ARG A 297 11.50 -3.88 9.26
N VAL A 298 10.58 -4.05 10.18
CA VAL A 298 10.11 -5.37 10.57
C VAL A 298 9.22 -5.93 9.46
N ALA A 299 9.34 -7.21 9.17
CA ALA A 299 8.61 -7.83 8.07
C ALA A 299 8.06 -9.21 8.43
N VAL A 300 6.91 -9.55 7.87
CA VAL A 300 6.39 -10.91 7.88
C VAL A 300 6.09 -11.34 6.46
N GLN A 301 6.36 -12.60 6.14
CA GLN A 301 5.99 -13.24 4.88
C GLN A 301 4.75 -14.10 5.08
N LEU A 302 3.83 -13.99 4.15
CA LEU A 302 2.60 -14.78 4.12
C LEU A 302 2.68 -15.82 3.02
N THR A 303 2.39 -17.06 3.39
CA THR A 303 2.26 -18.18 2.45
C THR A 303 0.96 -18.93 2.70
N ASP A 304 0.44 -19.60 1.66
CA ASP A 304 -0.65 -20.54 1.83
C ASP A 304 -0.15 -21.88 2.41
N SER A 305 -1.08 -22.83 2.61
CA SER A 305 -0.77 -24.17 3.12
C SER A 305 0.17 -24.98 2.22
N ALA A 306 0.28 -24.62 0.93
CA ALA A 306 1.18 -25.24 -0.04
C ALA A 306 2.53 -24.50 -0.17
N GLY A 307 2.77 -23.46 0.65
CA GLY A 307 3.99 -22.65 0.62
C GLY A 307 4.03 -21.60 -0.48
N ARG A 308 2.93 -21.35 -1.20
CA ARG A 308 2.89 -20.30 -2.23
C ARG A 308 2.74 -18.94 -1.57
N LEU A 309 3.45 -17.95 -2.11
CA LEU A 309 3.41 -16.56 -1.64
C LEU A 309 2.02 -15.96 -1.83
N LEU A 310 1.60 -15.13 -0.87
CA LEU A 310 0.29 -14.46 -0.86
C LEU A 310 0.46 -12.94 -1.04
N PRO A 311 0.56 -12.42 -2.26
CA PRO A 311 0.65 -10.99 -2.51
C PRO A 311 -0.71 -10.30 -2.38
N GLY A 312 -0.70 -9.01 -2.03
CA GLY A 312 -1.88 -8.14 -1.96
C GLY A 312 -2.79 -8.37 -0.77
N VAL A 313 -2.43 -9.24 0.18
CA VAL A 313 -3.22 -9.52 1.39
C VAL A 313 -3.08 -8.36 2.38
N PRO A 314 -4.18 -7.83 2.95
CA PRO A 314 -4.10 -6.79 3.96
C PRO A 314 -3.51 -7.33 5.26
N VAL A 315 -2.64 -6.55 5.90
CA VAL A 315 -1.96 -6.88 7.15
C VAL A 315 -2.04 -5.70 8.09
N THR A 316 -2.52 -5.94 9.30
CA THR A 316 -2.57 -4.93 10.37
C THR A 316 -1.55 -5.27 11.46
N TRP A 317 -0.71 -4.30 11.80
CA TRP A 317 0.31 -4.39 12.84
C TRP A 317 -0.12 -3.60 14.08
N VAL A 318 -0.05 -4.21 15.24
CA VAL A 318 -0.44 -3.57 16.51
C VAL A 318 0.65 -3.79 17.54
N ALA A 319 1.26 -2.71 18.02
CA ALA A 319 2.16 -2.77 19.18
C ALA A 319 1.36 -3.04 20.45
N LEU A 320 1.86 -3.91 21.33
CA LEU A 320 1.19 -4.32 22.57
C LEU A 320 1.82 -3.65 23.80
N ASP A 321 3.09 -3.28 23.75
CA ASP A 321 3.88 -2.78 24.88
C ASP A 321 4.27 -1.30 24.67
N SER A 322 3.32 -0.40 24.66
CA SER A 322 3.54 1.07 24.62
C SER A 322 4.47 1.61 23.52
N GLY A 323 4.86 0.76 22.58
CA GLY A 323 5.55 1.16 21.35
C GLY A 323 4.55 1.64 20.30
N THR A 324 5.06 2.09 19.15
CA THR A 324 4.20 2.56 18.06
C THR A 324 4.63 1.93 16.73
N ILE A 325 3.65 1.50 15.95
CA ILE A 325 3.89 1.06 14.57
C ILE A 325 3.33 2.14 13.64
N THR A 326 4.20 2.80 12.88
CA THR A 326 3.84 3.96 12.07
C THR A 326 3.17 3.60 10.75
N THR A 327 3.40 2.38 10.24
CA THR A 327 2.72 1.81 9.07
C THR A 327 1.88 0.63 9.51
N ALA A 328 0.82 0.92 10.29
CA ALA A 328 0.02 -0.11 10.95
C ALA A 328 -0.81 -0.95 9.98
N GLU A 329 -1.23 -0.37 8.85
CA GLU A 329 -2.01 -1.04 7.81
C GLU A 329 -1.20 -1.10 6.52
N THR A 330 -0.93 -2.31 6.04
CA THR A 330 -0.14 -2.58 4.84
C THR A 330 -0.77 -3.69 4.02
N ARG A 331 -0.25 -3.90 2.82
CA ARG A 331 -0.56 -5.08 2.02
C ARG A 331 0.73 -5.81 1.68
N THR A 332 0.67 -7.12 1.54
CA THR A 332 1.81 -7.90 1.10
C THR A 332 2.19 -7.55 -0.34
N ASP A 333 3.49 -7.49 -0.59
CA ASP A 333 4.08 -7.26 -1.91
C ASP A 333 4.11 -8.55 -2.78
N SER A 334 4.83 -8.52 -3.90
CA SER A 334 4.98 -9.66 -4.80
C SER A 334 5.70 -10.86 -4.18
N LEU A 335 6.48 -10.63 -3.10
CA LEU A 335 7.15 -11.68 -2.33
C LEU A 335 6.29 -12.18 -1.16
N GLY A 336 5.03 -11.73 -1.09
CA GLY A 336 4.15 -12.03 0.03
C GLY A 336 4.57 -11.36 1.33
N GLU A 337 5.42 -10.32 1.30
CA GLU A 337 5.95 -9.65 2.48
C GLU A 337 5.17 -8.39 2.83
N SER A 338 4.88 -8.23 4.11
CA SER A 338 4.33 -7.01 4.69
C SER A 338 5.37 -6.40 5.60
N HIS A 339 5.66 -5.11 5.42
CA HIS A 339 6.69 -4.37 6.11
C HIS A 339 6.08 -3.29 7.00
N ALA A 340 6.63 -3.11 8.21
CA ALA A 340 6.24 -2.04 9.10
C ALA A 340 7.46 -1.36 9.73
N SER A 341 7.29 -0.11 10.16
CA SER A 341 8.27 0.60 10.97
C SER A 341 7.82 0.59 12.42
N TRP A 342 8.62 -0.02 13.30
CA TRP A 342 8.30 -0.17 14.72
C TRP A 342 9.18 0.74 15.57
N LEU A 343 8.57 1.76 16.17
CA LEU A 343 9.16 2.57 17.23
C LEU A 343 8.99 1.82 18.55
N LEU A 344 10.10 1.39 19.13
CA LEU A 344 10.11 0.69 20.41
C LEU A 344 9.68 1.62 21.55
N SER A 345 9.06 1.07 22.58
CA SER A 345 8.79 1.82 23.80
C SER A 345 10.11 2.20 24.50
N ARG A 346 10.06 3.18 25.38
CA ARG A 346 11.23 3.61 26.15
C ARG A 346 11.72 2.60 27.18
N ARG A 347 11.03 1.48 27.36
CA ARG A 347 11.39 0.41 28.29
C ARG A 347 12.25 -0.63 27.59
N ALA A 348 13.43 -0.92 28.14
CA ALA A 348 14.28 -2.00 27.69
C ALA A 348 13.67 -3.38 28.03
N GLY A 349 14.04 -4.40 27.25
CA GLY A 349 13.53 -5.76 27.37
C GLY A 349 12.77 -6.21 26.12
N LEU A 350 12.09 -7.35 26.21
CA LEU A 350 11.28 -7.87 25.12
C LEU A 350 10.02 -7.04 24.97
N GLN A 351 9.78 -6.57 23.75
CA GLN A 351 8.58 -5.85 23.36
C GLN A 351 7.80 -6.66 22.34
N ARG A 352 6.49 -6.61 22.44
CA ARG A 352 5.58 -7.44 21.66
C ARG A 352 4.74 -6.59 20.72
N ALA A 353 4.52 -7.14 19.54
CA ALA A 353 3.50 -6.67 18.64
C ALA A 353 2.68 -7.87 18.15
N ARG A 354 1.57 -7.58 17.53
CA ARG A 354 0.68 -8.54 16.95
C ARG A 354 0.43 -8.20 15.50
N VAL A 355 0.55 -9.19 14.65
CA VAL A 355 0.22 -9.12 13.22
C VAL A 355 -1.11 -9.80 13.01
N ARG A 356 -2.08 -9.09 12.47
CA ARG A 356 -3.38 -9.60 12.05
C ARG A 356 -3.44 -9.59 10.53
N VAL A 357 -3.81 -10.71 9.93
CA VAL A 357 -3.78 -10.90 8.48
C VAL A 357 -5.22 -10.95 7.95
N GLY A 358 -5.60 -9.97 7.11
CA GLY A 358 -6.96 -9.87 6.57
C GLY A 358 -7.94 -9.11 7.46
N ASN A 359 -9.15 -8.90 6.94
CA ASN A 359 -10.23 -8.14 7.58
C ASN A 359 -11.36 -9.03 8.12
N GLY A 360 -11.32 -10.33 7.84
CA GLY A 360 -12.31 -11.32 8.25
C GLY A 360 -12.36 -11.55 9.76
N ARG A 361 -13.29 -12.40 10.21
CA ARG A 361 -13.46 -12.76 11.63
C ARG A 361 -12.48 -13.84 12.10
N ASN A 362 -12.18 -14.83 11.26
CA ASN A 362 -11.31 -15.97 11.57
C ASN A 362 -9.94 -15.85 10.91
N VAL A 363 -9.33 -14.68 11.03
CA VAL A 363 -8.05 -14.36 10.39
C VAL A 363 -6.86 -14.82 11.23
N PRO A 364 -5.71 -15.15 10.59
CA PRO A 364 -4.49 -15.44 11.31
C PRO A 364 -4.04 -14.27 12.18
N VAL A 365 -3.61 -14.58 13.38
CA VAL A 365 -3.00 -13.63 14.30
C VAL A 365 -1.67 -14.20 14.78
N ALA A 366 -0.57 -13.53 14.46
CA ALA A 366 0.77 -13.95 14.84
C ALA A 366 1.38 -12.95 15.84
N PRO A 367 1.89 -13.41 17.00
CA PRO A 367 2.71 -12.59 17.87
C PRO A 367 4.10 -12.42 17.24
N VAL A 368 4.65 -11.24 17.38
CA VAL A 368 6.03 -10.92 17.00
C VAL A 368 6.70 -10.15 18.13
N ILE A 369 8.01 -10.31 18.29
CA ILE A 369 8.78 -9.71 19.37
C ILE A 369 10.01 -8.99 18.84
N ALA A 370 10.43 -7.94 19.56
CA ALA A 370 11.69 -7.27 19.36
C ALA A 370 12.40 -7.09 20.71
N ALA A 371 13.72 -7.19 20.71
CA ALA A 371 14.54 -6.93 21.90
C ALA A 371 14.96 -5.46 21.94
N ALA A 372 14.52 -4.73 22.96
CA ALA A 372 14.93 -3.36 23.19
C ALA A 372 16.08 -3.33 24.19
N THR A 373 17.23 -2.80 23.81
CA THR A 373 18.36 -2.52 24.71
C THR A 373 18.20 -1.15 25.34
N ALA A 374 18.83 -0.94 26.50
CA ALA A 374 18.91 0.40 27.08
C ALA A 374 19.58 1.39 26.13
N GLY A 375 19.24 2.65 26.27
CA GLY A 375 19.93 3.76 25.62
C GLY A 375 21.33 4.02 26.19
N PRO A 376 22.01 5.08 25.75
CA PRO A 376 23.31 5.45 26.28
C PRO A 376 23.21 5.78 27.78
N PRO A 377 24.32 5.59 28.56
CA PRO A 377 24.38 5.98 29.96
C PRO A 377 23.96 7.45 30.15
N ALA A 378 23.00 7.69 31.03
CA ALA A 378 22.48 9.02 31.33
C ALA A 378 22.55 9.35 32.85
N VAL A 379 22.49 8.35 33.72
CA VAL A 379 22.47 8.53 35.15
C VAL A 379 23.41 7.51 35.83
N LEU A 380 24.23 8.00 36.77
CA LEU A 380 25.05 7.18 37.66
C LEU A 380 24.48 7.28 39.06
N LEU A 381 24.02 6.18 39.61
CA LEU A 381 23.41 6.09 40.95
C LEU A 381 24.30 5.32 41.91
N GLY A 382 24.25 5.67 43.19
CA GLY A 382 24.90 4.90 44.26
C GLY A 382 24.07 3.65 44.57
N GLY A 383 24.75 2.52 44.60
CA GLY A 383 24.19 1.24 45.03
C GLY A 383 24.60 0.90 46.47
N ASP A 384 24.82 -0.38 46.70
CA ASP A 384 25.20 -0.92 48.01
C ASP A 384 26.63 -0.53 48.43
N GLY A 385 26.90 -0.64 49.71
CA GLY A 385 28.24 -0.46 50.31
C GLY A 385 28.62 0.98 50.65
N ASN A 386 27.85 1.99 50.22
CA ASN A 386 28.09 3.38 50.62
C ASN A 386 27.78 3.58 52.12
N ALA A 387 28.50 4.49 52.78
CA ALA A 387 28.37 4.83 54.18
C ALA A 387 28.64 3.66 55.15
N GLN A 388 29.23 2.54 54.70
CA GLN A 388 29.62 1.47 55.62
C GLN A 388 30.82 1.84 56.49
N ARG A 389 31.01 1.10 57.58
CA ARG A 389 32.20 1.16 58.44
C ARG A 389 33.14 0.01 58.06
N GLY A 390 34.41 0.32 57.96
CA GLY A 390 35.49 -0.64 57.78
C GLY A 390 36.63 -0.39 58.78
N ILE A 391 37.66 -1.20 58.72
CA ILE A 391 38.88 -1.04 59.53
C ILE A 391 39.98 -0.45 58.65
N ALA A 392 40.69 0.55 59.10
CA ALA A 392 41.78 1.16 58.36
C ALA A 392 42.85 0.12 57.99
N GLY A 393 43.25 0.08 56.75
CA GLY A 393 44.19 -0.90 56.21
C GLY A 393 43.57 -2.25 55.79
N GLU A 394 42.26 -2.47 56.01
CA GLU A 394 41.60 -3.74 55.73
C GLU A 394 40.60 -3.59 54.55
N PRO A 395 40.32 -4.69 53.81
CA PRO A 395 39.27 -4.68 52.79
C PRO A 395 37.88 -4.48 53.41
N LEU A 396 37.04 -3.70 52.70
CA LEU A 396 35.63 -3.53 53.09
C LEU A 396 34.90 -4.87 53.00
N ARG A 397 33.95 -5.09 53.90
CA ARG A 397 33.15 -6.33 53.95
C ARG A 397 32.24 -6.47 52.77
N LYS A 398 31.65 -5.37 52.30
CA LYS A 398 30.80 -5.32 51.09
C LYS A 398 31.50 -4.46 50.04
N PRO A 399 31.50 -4.87 48.78
CA PRO A 399 31.96 -3.99 47.70
C PRO A 399 31.14 -2.71 47.65
N ILE A 400 31.69 -1.66 47.11
CA ILE A 400 30.95 -0.46 46.74
C ILE A 400 30.35 -0.74 45.34
N SER A 401 29.03 -0.68 45.23
CA SER A 401 28.35 -0.81 43.94
C SER A 401 27.77 0.52 43.48
N VAL A 402 27.64 0.64 42.15
CA VAL A 402 26.96 1.75 41.48
C VAL A 402 26.09 1.18 40.40
N GLU A 403 25.02 1.91 40.06
CA GLU A 403 24.12 1.56 38.96
C GLU A 403 24.23 2.60 37.86
N VAL A 404 24.31 2.15 36.59
CA VAL A 404 24.25 2.98 35.40
C VAL A 404 22.90 2.78 34.75
N ARG A 405 22.18 3.87 34.52
CA ARG A 405 20.87 3.87 33.86
C ARG A 405 20.87 4.84 32.67
N ASP A 406 20.01 4.56 31.68
CA ASP A 406 19.72 5.49 30.59
C ASP A 406 18.75 6.60 31.06
N ASP A 407 18.36 7.50 30.17
CA ASP A 407 17.43 8.61 30.43
C ASP A 407 16.00 8.16 30.74
N ALA A 408 15.64 6.94 30.35
CA ALA A 408 14.35 6.32 30.63
C ALA A 408 14.36 5.48 31.92
N GLY A 409 15.51 5.35 32.58
CA GLY A 409 15.69 4.57 33.79
C GLY A 409 15.96 3.09 33.55
N ASN A 410 16.23 2.65 32.31
CA ASN A 410 16.63 1.28 32.05
C ASN A 410 18.06 1.03 32.51
N ALA A 411 18.32 -0.18 33.00
CA ALA A 411 19.66 -0.65 33.35
C ALA A 411 20.54 -0.72 32.08
N VAL A 412 21.70 -0.08 32.14
CA VAL A 412 22.66 -0.10 31.00
C VAL A 412 23.70 -1.19 31.27
N GLU A 413 23.59 -2.28 30.53
CA GLU A 413 24.57 -3.36 30.52
C GLU A 413 25.80 -2.99 29.70
N GLY A 414 26.98 -3.47 30.11
CA GLY A 414 28.21 -3.27 29.36
C GLY A 414 28.85 -1.88 29.48
N ALA A 415 28.31 -1.00 30.34
CA ALA A 415 28.90 0.31 30.55
C ALA A 415 30.20 0.21 31.35
N SER A 416 31.26 0.86 30.85
CA SER A 416 32.54 0.96 31.58
C SER A 416 32.46 2.00 32.68
N VAL A 417 32.78 1.58 33.88
CA VAL A 417 32.80 2.41 35.09
C VAL A 417 34.20 2.40 35.68
N VAL A 418 34.74 3.58 36.00
CA VAL A 418 36.07 3.77 36.52
C VAL A 418 35.96 4.29 37.97
N ALA A 419 36.64 3.63 38.91
CA ALA A 419 36.73 4.08 40.26
C ALA A 419 38.15 4.54 40.61
N SER A 420 38.29 5.55 41.48
CA SER A 420 39.55 6.03 42.02
C SER A 420 39.42 6.32 43.50
N VAL A 421 40.49 6.07 44.27
CA VAL A 421 40.55 6.33 45.70
C VAL A 421 41.75 7.20 46.05
N LEU A 422 41.61 8.09 47.02
CA LEU A 422 42.72 8.90 47.53
C LEU A 422 43.56 8.14 48.57
N ALA A 423 42.98 7.11 49.18
CA ALA A 423 43.62 6.29 50.18
C ALA A 423 43.23 4.82 50.03
N GLY A 424 44.17 3.92 50.24
CA GLY A 424 43.96 2.49 50.07
C GLY A 424 44.16 2.05 48.63
N THR A 425 43.64 0.86 48.28
CA THR A 425 43.76 0.23 46.95
C THR A 425 42.45 -0.39 46.50
N LEU A 426 42.21 -0.36 45.22
CA LEU A 426 41.13 -1.10 44.56
C LEU A 426 41.69 -2.40 43.98
N ALA A 427 40.93 -3.49 44.06
CA ALA A 427 41.29 -4.72 43.36
C ALA A 427 41.30 -4.49 41.84
N ASP A 428 40.23 -3.83 41.35
CA ASP A 428 40.07 -3.37 39.98
C ASP A 428 39.60 -1.92 40.00
N SER A 429 40.22 -1.08 39.21
CA SER A 429 39.83 0.31 39.03
C SER A 429 38.80 0.54 37.93
N ILE A 430 38.53 -0.48 37.09
CA ILE A 430 37.55 -0.48 36.01
C ILE A 430 36.63 -1.68 36.21
N ALA A 431 35.34 -1.46 36.13
CA ALA A 431 34.34 -2.52 36.12
C ALA A 431 33.32 -2.27 35.00
N ILE A 432 32.77 -3.34 34.46
CA ILE A 432 31.72 -3.30 33.45
C ILE A 432 30.40 -3.61 34.15
N THR A 433 29.35 -2.86 33.83
CA THR A 433 28.01 -3.10 34.40
C THR A 433 27.43 -4.43 33.86
N ASP A 434 26.77 -5.15 34.75
CA ASP A 434 26.02 -6.36 34.44
C ASP A 434 24.65 -6.05 33.79
N SER A 435 23.83 -7.09 33.58
CA SER A 435 22.46 -6.96 33.01
C SER A 435 21.49 -6.16 33.89
N LEU A 436 21.83 -5.89 35.13
CA LEU A 436 21.07 -5.01 36.02
C LEU A 436 21.63 -3.57 36.02
N GLY A 437 22.64 -3.31 35.23
CA GLY A 437 23.34 -2.03 35.15
C GLY A 437 24.29 -1.79 36.30
N VAL A 438 24.69 -2.83 37.08
CA VAL A 438 25.47 -2.71 38.32
C VAL A 438 26.94 -2.99 38.05
N ALA A 439 27.81 -2.07 38.52
CA ALA A 439 29.25 -2.27 38.61
C ALA A 439 29.68 -2.25 40.10
N SER A 440 30.62 -3.11 40.49
CA SER A 440 31.05 -3.28 41.89
C SER A 440 32.56 -3.20 42.03
N PHE A 441 33.03 -2.55 43.12
CA PHE A 441 34.43 -2.32 43.39
C PHE A 441 34.82 -2.86 44.77
N ARG A 442 35.85 -3.70 44.84
CA ARG A 442 36.45 -4.16 46.10
C ARG A 442 37.53 -3.17 46.54
N TRP A 443 37.31 -2.53 47.69
CA TRP A 443 38.18 -1.49 48.22
C TRP A 443 38.83 -1.94 49.53
N THR A 444 40.17 -1.97 49.53
CA THR A 444 40.99 -2.04 50.75
C THR A 444 41.25 -0.61 51.23
N LEU A 445 40.82 -0.28 52.43
CA LEU A 445 40.92 1.06 52.98
C LEU A 445 42.37 1.47 53.18
N GLY A 446 42.64 2.75 53.09
CA GLY A 446 43.94 3.32 53.48
C GLY A 446 44.22 3.18 54.99
N SER A 447 45.47 3.21 55.34
CA SER A 447 45.95 2.98 56.68
C SER A 447 45.51 4.03 57.72
N LYS A 448 44.99 5.19 57.32
CA LYS A 448 44.54 6.23 58.24
C LYS A 448 43.05 6.07 58.56
N ALA A 449 42.74 6.05 59.85
CA ALA A 449 41.36 6.08 60.32
C ALA A 449 40.72 7.44 60.06
N GLY A 450 39.38 7.41 59.81
CA GLY A 450 38.59 8.59 59.42
C GLY A 450 37.75 8.38 58.18
N ARG A 451 37.22 9.45 57.67
CA ARG A 451 36.41 9.42 56.46
C ARG A 451 37.31 9.21 55.24
N GLN A 452 37.03 8.16 54.45
CA GLN A 452 37.71 7.88 53.20
C GLN A 452 36.69 7.93 52.05
N GLN A 453 37.15 8.28 50.84
CA GLN A 453 36.30 8.51 49.68
C GLN A 453 36.79 7.76 48.46
N MET A 454 35.82 7.24 47.74
CA MET A 454 35.98 6.68 46.38
C MET A 454 35.22 7.58 45.43
N VAL A 455 35.83 7.99 44.34
CA VAL A 455 35.17 8.71 43.22
C VAL A 455 34.98 7.74 42.09
N VAL A 456 33.71 7.62 41.63
CA VAL A 456 33.31 6.75 40.56
C VAL A 456 32.85 7.60 39.36
N ARG A 457 33.28 7.23 38.16
CA ARG A 457 32.95 7.90 36.89
C ARG A 457 32.45 6.89 35.89
N ALA A 458 31.43 7.25 35.13
CA ALA A 458 30.94 6.48 33.99
C ALA A 458 30.76 7.42 32.81
N ALA A 459 31.39 7.15 31.67
CA ALA A 459 31.37 8.01 30.47
C ALA A 459 31.54 9.51 30.85
N THR A 460 30.68 10.38 30.32
CA THR A 460 30.66 11.83 30.59
C THR A 460 29.75 12.24 31.73
N LEU A 461 29.24 11.28 32.50
CA LEU A 461 28.31 11.55 33.61
C LEU A 461 28.99 12.26 34.78
N PRO A 462 28.23 13.03 35.56
CA PRO A 462 28.73 13.61 36.81
C PRO A 462 29.31 12.52 37.71
N PRO A 463 30.50 12.73 38.31
CA PRO A 463 31.12 11.74 39.18
C PRO A 463 30.30 11.53 40.44
N LEU A 464 30.22 10.28 40.90
CA LEU A 464 29.64 9.89 42.18
C LEU A 464 30.74 9.72 43.22
N THR A 465 30.52 10.21 44.43
CA THR A 465 31.43 10.00 45.57
C THR A 465 30.78 9.06 46.58
N ALA A 466 31.38 7.89 46.76
CA ALA A 466 31.06 7.01 47.90
C ALA A 466 31.96 7.35 49.09
N THR A 467 31.39 7.39 50.27
CA THR A 467 32.12 7.72 51.50
C THR A 467 31.98 6.59 52.51
N VAL A 468 33.08 6.18 53.09
CA VAL A 468 33.13 5.16 54.17
C VAL A 468 33.86 5.69 55.40
N LEU A 469 33.58 5.15 56.57
CA LEU A 469 34.27 5.48 57.77
C LEU A 469 35.25 4.36 58.15
N ALA A 470 36.55 4.64 58.06
CA ALA A 470 37.59 3.74 58.53
C ALA A 470 37.78 3.89 60.03
N ALA A 471 37.46 2.87 60.79
CA ALA A 471 37.74 2.80 62.16
C ALA A 471 39.20 2.41 62.37
N PRO A 472 39.82 2.79 63.52
CA PRO A 472 41.13 2.22 63.93
C PRO A 472 41.05 0.69 63.97
N GLY A 473 42.20 0.06 63.71
CA GLY A 473 42.36 -1.37 63.86
C GLY A 473 42.45 -1.80 65.33
N THR A 474 42.82 -3.06 65.53
CA THR A 474 43.09 -3.57 66.90
C THR A 474 44.24 -2.81 67.57
N PRO A 475 44.15 -2.53 68.87
CA PRO A 475 45.26 -1.94 69.58
C PRO A 475 46.56 -2.70 69.37
N ALA A 476 47.63 -1.99 69.02
CA ALA A 476 48.95 -2.57 68.77
C ALA A 476 50.02 -1.95 69.62
N ASN A 477 49.83 -0.70 70.09
CA ASN A 477 50.81 -0.01 70.90
C ASN A 477 50.14 0.88 71.95
N ILE A 478 50.86 1.06 73.10
CA ILE A 478 50.58 2.05 74.10
C ILE A 478 51.80 2.94 74.21
N GLU A 479 51.62 4.23 74.09
CA GLU A 479 52.67 5.23 74.23
C GLU A 479 52.37 6.15 75.45
N PHE A 480 53.31 6.27 76.40
CA PHE A 480 53.19 7.26 77.42
C PHE A 480 53.69 8.63 76.96
N VAL A 481 52.81 9.63 77.08
CA VAL A 481 53.10 10.99 76.61
C VAL A 481 53.77 11.77 77.69
N SER A 482 55.06 12.00 77.60
CA SER A 482 55.88 12.77 78.57
C SER A 482 55.64 12.37 80.01
N PRO A 483 55.85 11.07 80.38
CA PRO A 483 55.59 10.60 81.71
C PRO A 483 56.57 11.26 82.71
N PRO A 484 56.11 11.60 83.91
CA PRO A 484 57.01 12.07 84.97
C PRO A 484 58.07 11.01 85.33
N THR A 485 59.33 11.40 85.43
CA THR A 485 60.46 10.51 85.74
C THR A 485 60.82 10.45 87.22
N SER A 486 60.30 11.41 88.02
CA SER A 486 60.52 11.41 89.47
C SER A 486 59.35 11.98 90.27
N GLY A 487 59.24 11.61 91.54
CA GLY A 487 58.19 12.11 92.43
C GLY A 487 58.53 11.87 93.88
N THR A 488 57.69 12.44 94.84
CA THR A 488 57.86 12.33 96.26
C THR A 488 57.02 11.19 96.85
N ALA A 489 57.59 10.39 97.78
CA ALA A 489 56.92 9.27 98.39
C ALA A 489 55.59 9.70 99.06
N GLY A 490 54.51 8.92 98.83
CA GLY A 490 53.16 9.14 99.33
C GLY A 490 52.40 10.33 98.74
N LYS A 491 53.03 11.10 97.86
CA LYS A 491 52.38 12.28 97.23
C LYS A 491 51.81 11.97 95.86
N LEU A 492 50.86 12.80 95.44
CA LEU A 492 50.33 12.78 94.09
C LEU A 492 51.38 13.33 93.11
N LEU A 493 51.57 12.67 91.95
CA LEU A 493 52.42 13.25 90.91
C LEU A 493 51.89 14.61 90.48
N PRO A 494 52.76 15.61 90.21
CA PRO A 494 52.35 16.97 89.90
C PRO A 494 51.64 17.06 88.52
N ARG A 495 51.92 16.12 87.64
CA ARG A 495 51.24 15.98 86.35
C ARG A 495 50.60 14.59 86.26
N PRO A 496 49.35 14.50 85.73
CA PRO A 496 48.77 13.19 85.55
C PRO A 496 49.51 12.40 84.45
N ILE A 497 49.50 11.09 84.63
CA ILE A 497 50.00 10.18 83.55
C ILE A 497 49.04 10.26 82.39
N ARG A 498 49.59 10.53 81.20
CA ARG A 498 48.86 10.51 79.97
C ARG A 498 49.46 9.45 79.08
N LEU A 499 48.62 8.62 78.47
CA LEU A 499 49.01 7.66 77.49
C LEU A 499 48.05 7.69 76.32
N VAL A 500 48.47 7.16 75.15
CA VAL A 500 47.71 7.07 73.94
C VAL A 500 47.79 5.63 73.46
N ILE A 501 46.64 5.12 72.94
CA ILE A 501 46.59 3.79 72.36
C ILE A 501 46.50 3.97 70.84
N THR A 502 47.35 3.24 70.17
CA THR A 502 47.32 3.23 68.66
C THR A 502 47.23 1.83 68.15
N ASP A 503 46.69 1.70 66.95
CA ASP A 503 46.74 0.48 66.12
C ASP A 503 48.12 0.37 65.46
N VAL A 504 48.27 -0.68 64.58
CA VAL A 504 49.51 -0.95 63.85
C VAL A 504 49.87 0.19 62.86
N HIS A 505 48.90 0.99 62.45
CA HIS A 505 49.05 2.12 61.52
C HIS A 505 49.21 3.48 62.28
N GLY A 506 49.21 3.48 63.60
CA GLY A 506 49.32 4.70 64.39
C GLY A 506 47.99 5.44 64.61
N ASN A 507 46.84 4.86 64.18
CA ASN A 507 45.55 5.47 64.48
C ASN A 507 45.17 5.33 65.92
N ARG A 508 44.57 6.35 66.49
CA ARG A 508 44.16 6.39 67.92
C ARG A 508 42.93 5.50 68.14
N VAL A 509 43.10 4.55 69.09
CA VAL A 509 42.03 3.59 69.40
C VAL A 509 41.27 4.13 70.60
N THR A 510 39.95 4.33 70.44
CA THR A 510 39.08 4.93 71.47
C THR A 510 38.07 3.93 72.04
N GLU A 511 37.90 2.78 71.46
CA GLU A 511 36.81 1.82 71.77
C GLU A 511 37.26 0.69 72.72
N ARG A 512 38.48 0.78 73.33
CA ARG A 512 39.01 -0.26 74.23
C ARG A 512 39.39 0.31 75.56
N GLN A 513 38.92 -0.32 76.64
CA GLN A 513 39.24 0.06 78.00
C GLN A 513 40.70 -0.24 78.34
N VAL A 514 41.35 0.70 78.99
CA VAL A 514 42.69 0.53 79.54
C VAL A 514 42.62 0.27 81.04
N THR A 515 43.36 -0.71 81.48
CA THR A 515 43.59 -0.99 82.90
C THR A 515 44.99 -0.50 83.27
N LEU A 516 45.08 0.27 84.33
CA LEU A 516 46.32 0.79 84.87
C LEU A 516 46.61 0.11 86.19
N SER A 517 47.80 -0.41 86.37
CA SER A 517 48.25 -1.00 87.63
C SER A 517 49.63 -0.45 88.00
N ALA A 518 49.86 -0.22 89.29
CA ALA A 518 51.13 0.26 89.76
C ALA A 518 51.71 -0.71 90.77
N THR A 519 53.01 -0.85 90.80
CA THR A 519 53.72 -1.69 91.82
C THR A 519 53.54 -1.17 93.25
N SER A 520 53.22 0.13 93.43
CA SER A 520 52.94 0.75 94.68
C SER A 520 52.12 2.05 94.49
N GLY A 521 51.31 2.41 95.53
CA GLY A 521 50.48 3.60 95.49
C GLY A 521 49.09 3.35 94.95
N SER A 522 48.37 4.42 94.55
CA SER A 522 47.01 4.33 93.98
C SER A 522 46.85 5.15 92.74
N LEU A 523 46.04 4.62 91.80
CA LEU A 523 45.70 5.24 90.50
C LEU A 523 44.23 5.65 90.49
N SER A 524 43.94 6.83 89.95
CA SER A 524 42.57 7.30 89.77
C SER A 524 42.42 7.99 88.41
N PRO A 525 41.64 7.43 87.54
CA PRO A 525 41.01 6.10 87.56
C PRO A 525 42.04 4.98 87.29
N ALA A 526 41.80 3.80 87.84
CA ALA A 526 42.57 2.59 87.52
C ALA A 526 42.11 1.89 86.23
N ARG A 527 40.93 2.24 85.75
CA ARG A 527 40.36 1.78 84.47
C ARG A 527 39.70 2.96 83.78
N ALA A 528 39.98 3.14 82.49
CA ALA A 528 39.39 4.24 81.73
C ALA A 528 39.19 3.84 80.26
N MET A 529 38.16 4.38 79.64
CA MET A 529 38.03 4.44 78.22
C MET A 529 38.86 5.60 77.69
N PRO A 530 39.52 5.49 76.58
CA PRO A 530 40.22 6.62 75.97
C PRO A 530 39.24 7.75 75.65
N ALA A 531 39.64 8.97 75.75
CA ALA A 531 38.94 10.16 75.27
C ALA A 531 38.85 10.16 73.72
N PRO A 532 38.04 11.03 73.12
CA PRO A 532 37.92 11.12 71.63
C PRO A 532 39.26 11.35 70.94
N ASP A 533 40.25 11.93 71.62
CA ASP A 533 41.60 12.09 71.06
C ASP A 533 42.49 10.84 71.29
N GLY A 534 41.92 9.73 71.75
CA GLY A 534 42.60 8.46 71.99
C GLY A 534 43.47 8.47 73.24
N SER A 535 43.45 9.51 74.09
CA SER A 535 44.26 9.59 75.28
C SER A 535 43.53 9.05 76.49
N VAL A 536 44.32 8.44 77.39
CA VAL A 536 43.90 8.08 78.75
C VAL A 536 44.74 8.86 79.71
N THR A 537 44.07 9.47 80.68
CA THR A 537 44.73 10.25 81.69
C THR A 537 44.39 9.71 83.12
N ALA A 538 45.38 9.50 83.90
CA ALA A 538 45.22 9.05 85.33
C ALA A 538 46.10 9.80 86.28
N LYS A 539 45.58 10.08 87.45
CA LYS A 539 46.36 10.61 88.58
C LYS A 539 46.98 9.46 89.36
N TRP A 540 48.30 9.51 89.61
CA TRP A 540 49.00 8.49 90.33
C TRP A 540 49.52 9.08 91.67
N ARG A 541 49.01 8.55 92.75
CA ARG A 541 49.60 8.78 94.12
C ARG A 541 50.65 7.72 94.35
N LEU A 542 51.89 8.12 94.45
CA LEU A 542 53.01 7.21 94.64
C LEU A 542 52.92 6.50 96.01
N GLY A 543 53.43 5.30 96.08
CA GLY A 543 53.57 4.59 97.39
C GLY A 543 54.64 5.19 98.25
N THR A 544 54.63 4.82 99.54
CA THR A 544 55.53 5.38 100.58
C THR A 544 56.96 4.86 100.56
N LYS A 545 57.23 3.76 99.84
CA LYS A 545 58.58 3.20 99.64
C LYS A 545 59.37 4.01 98.64
N LYS A 546 60.56 4.44 98.96
CA LYS A 546 61.52 5.06 98.06
C LYS A 546 62.06 4.02 97.05
N GLY A 547 62.48 4.45 95.88
CA GLY A 547 62.96 3.58 94.80
C GLY A 547 62.17 3.72 93.52
N VAL A 548 62.35 2.79 92.60
CA VAL A 548 61.63 2.77 91.30
C VAL A 548 60.24 2.17 91.53
N GLN A 549 59.18 2.92 91.16
CA GLN A 549 57.84 2.42 91.10
C GLN A 549 57.41 2.36 89.58
N VAL A 550 56.80 1.25 89.20
CA VAL A 550 56.44 0.97 87.83
C VAL A 550 54.93 1.04 87.68
N LEU A 551 54.50 1.78 86.72
CA LEU A 551 53.11 1.75 86.21
C LEU A 551 53.05 0.92 84.96
N THR A 552 52.13 -0.01 84.97
CA THR A 552 51.80 -0.83 83.79
C THR A 552 50.43 -0.42 83.29
N ALA A 553 50.33 -0.14 81.97
CA ALA A 553 49.09 0.06 81.26
C ALA A 553 48.84 -1.18 80.38
N GLU A 554 47.63 -1.68 80.41
CA GLU A 554 47.20 -2.85 79.58
C GLU A 554 45.88 -2.57 78.95
N VAL A 555 45.76 -2.85 77.64
CA VAL A 555 44.48 -2.75 76.89
C VAL A 555 43.67 -4.03 77.11
N ARG A 556 42.52 -3.88 77.76
CA ARG A 556 41.64 -5.01 78.11
C ARG A 556 41.30 -5.89 76.95
N GLY A 557 41.53 -7.20 77.12
CA GLY A 557 41.20 -8.22 76.04
C GLY A 557 42.25 -8.31 74.95
N THR A 558 43.43 -7.75 75.19
CA THR A 558 44.57 -7.86 74.26
C THR A 558 45.86 -8.18 75.05
N ALA A 559 46.92 -8.52 74.32
CA ALA A 559 48.25 -8.67 74.94
C ALA A 559 49.04 -7.34 74.97
N VAL A 560 48.43 -6.23 74.55
CA VAL A 560 49.12 -4.93 74.43
C VAL A 560 49.28 -4.27 75.81
N ARG A 561 50.54 -4.11 76.19
CA ARG A 561 50.91 -3.51 77.45
C ARG A 561 52.15 -2.64 77.29
N ALA A 562 52.25 -1.61 78.11
CA ALA A 562 53.42 -0.76 78.24
C ALA A 562 53.70 -0.41 79.69
N LYS A 563 54.93 -0.08 80.00
CA LYS A 563 55.37 0.30 81.33
C LYS A 563 56.06 1.67 81.33
N THR A 564 55.90 2.41 82.41
CA THR A 564 56.68 3.60 82.66
C THR A 564 57.16 3.58 84.10
N GLU A 565 58.31 4.14 84.34
CA GLU A 565 58.97 4.13 85.66
C GLU A 565 59.07 5.53 86.23
N VAL A 566 58.88 5.63 87.58
CA VAL A 566 59.03 6.86 88.30
C VAL A 566 59.95 6.60 89.50
N ARG A 567 61.02 7.37 89.61
CA ARG A 567 61.92 7.31 90.72
C ARG A 567 61.34 8.10 91.92
N VAL A 568 61.06 7.41 93.01
CA VAL A 568 60.47 8.00 94.22
C VAL A 568 61.58 8.37 95.16
N ARG A 569 61.62 9.64 95.57
CA ARG A 569 62.58 10.21 96.45
C ARG A 569 61.97 10.48 97.84
#